data_d129b7a5ea8e8d3efb532006add1012e
#
_entry.id   d129b7a5ea8e8d3efb532006add1012e
#
_cell.length_a   1.000
_cell.length_b   1.000
_cell.length_c   1.000
_cell.angle_alpha   90.00
_cell.angle_beta   90.00
_cell.angle_gamma   90.00
#
_symmetry.space_group_name_H-M   'P 1'
#
loop_
_entity.id
_entity.type
_entity.pdbx_description
1 polymer ?
#
loop_
_entity_poly.entity_id
_entity_poly.type
_entity_poly.pdbx_seq_one_letter_code
_entity_poly.pdbx_strand_id
1 'polypeptide(L)'
;MKQIEVFTQEDLDRVLRDGHRAVCIGGELRLKTMGTEAPHIIVCPGAMVHVEARDSSQPHVEAWDSSQPRVEAWESSQPHVVAWESSQPHVVARDSSQPHVVAWESSQPHVVARDSSQPRVEAWESSQPHVEAWDSSQPHVEAWDSSQPHVEADGLSLLHVRGPVEVRASDQVVLNVEGSQARVVGGIVRAVPAVLSAEAWCKHYGLEVSGGVVILLKAVDYSFTSPNGVLYLPGSTPEAKDWDGGRKECGGGLHFGPSVSAARGFNPDAQRYLACPVQLSDCRPPGENDRYPQKIKARGCCAPVYEVDIFGRPVAAKTEGQST
;
A
#
# COMPACT_ATOMS: atom_id res chain seq x y z
N MET A 1 -24.05 2.10 -0.46
CA MET A 1 -23.68 2.88 -1.65
C MET A 1 -24.05 2.06 -2.87
N LYS A 2 -24.80 2.62 -3.84
CA LYS A 2 -25.20 1.89 -5.06
C LYS A 2 -24.25 2.26 -6.19
N GLN A 3 -24.09 1.37 -7.17
CA GLN A 3 -23.43 1.66 -8.45
C GLN A 3 -24.50 2.11 -9.45
N ILE A 4 -24.28 3.24 -10.10
CA ILE A 4 -25.22 3.86 -11.03
C ILE A 4 -24.47 4.21 -12.32
N GLU A 5 -24.98 3.73 -13.44
CA GLU A 5 -24.45 4.03 -14.79
C GLU A 5 -24.62 5.52 -15.13
N VAL A 6 -23.60 6.07 -15.76
CA VAL A 6 -23.48 7.49 -16.10
C VAL A 6 -23.04 7.64 -17.54
N PHE A 7 -23.75 8.48 -18.28
CA PHE A 7 -23.45 8.80 -19.68
C PHE A 7 -23.20 10.30 -19.91
N THR A 8 -23.69 11.14 -19.00
CA THR A 8 -23.62 12.59 -19.13
C THR A 8 -23.01 13.23 -17.88
N GLN A 9 -22.50 14.45 -18.02
CA GLN A 9 -21.98 15.23 -16.89
C GLN A 9 -23.06 15.46 -15.82
N GLU A 10 -24.29 15.73 -16.21
CA GLU A 10 -25.41 15.94 -15.27
C GLU A 10 -25.70 14.69 -14.44
N ASP A 11 -25.64 13.50 -15.06
CA ASP A 11 -25.78 12.23 -14.34
C ASP A 11 -24.63 12.01 -13.34
N LEU A 12 -23.38 12.29 -13.73
CA LEU A 12 -22.22 12.17 -12.85
C LEU A 12 -22.38 13.07 -11.62
N ASP A 13 -22.68 14.33 -11.83
CA ASP A 13 -22.84 15.31 -10.75
C ASP A 13 -23.97 14.94 -9.79
N ARG A 14 -25.07 14.40 -10.32
CA ARG A 14 -26.19 13.90 -9.51
C ARG A 14 -25.79 12.67 -8.68
N VAL A 15 -25.21 11.66 -9.33
CA VAL A 15 -24.86 10.38 -8.70
C VAL A 15 -23.86 10.58 -7.56
N LEU A 16 -22.85 11.42 -7.77
CA LEU A 16 -21.84 11.73 -6.76
C LEU A 16 -22.41 12.56 -5.61
N ARG A 17 -23.26 13.56 -5.91
CA ARG A 17 -23.97 14.36 -4.88
C ARG A 17 -24.84 13.49 -3.98
N ASP A 18 -25.48 12.48 -4.54
CA ASP A 18 -26.32 11.53 -3.79
C ASP A 18 -25.50 10.48 -3.01
N GLY A 19 -24.18 10.56 -3.03
CA GLY A 19 -23.26 9.66 -2.32
C GLY A 19 -23.20 8.25 -2.91
N HIS A 20 -23.38 8.13 -4.22
CA HIS A 20 -23.30 6.85 -4.94
C HIS A 20 -21.99 6.71 -5.71
N ARG A 21 -21.67 5.49 -6.17
CA ARG A 21 -20.58 5.22 -7.09
C ARG A 21 -21.05 5.44 -8.52
N ALA A 22 -20.31 6.23 -9.29
CA ALA A 22 -20.56 6.45 -10.69
C ALA A 22 -19.87 5.40 -11.56
N VAL A 23 -20.61 4.71 -12.43
CA VAL A 23 -20.08 3.82 -13.46
C VAL A 23 -20.18 4.53 -14.81
N CYS A 24 -19.06 5.10 -15.26
CA CYS A 24 -18.97 5.88 -16.47
C CYS A 24 -18.82 4.96 -17.69
N ILE A 25 -19.88 4.80 -18.48
CA ILE A 25 -19.94 3.89 -19.64
C ILE A 25 -20.00 4.60 -20.97
N GLY A 26 -19.97 5.93 -20.97
CA GLY A 26 -19.92 6.75 -22.19
C GLY A 26 -19.82 8.23 -21.90
N GLY A 27 -19.62 9.02 -22.96
CA GLY A 27 -19.53 10.48 -22.89
C GLY A 27 -18.16 11.03 -22.48
N GLU A 28 -18.03 12.36 -22.56
CA GLU A 28 -16.90 13.11 -22.03
C GLU A 28 -17.30 13.69 -20.67
N LEU A 29 -16.65 13.24 -19.60
CA LEU A 29 -17.01 13.54 -18.22
C LEU A 29 -15.84 14.19 -17.49
N ARG A 30 -16.11 15.22 -16.71
CA ARG A 30 -15.11 15.92 -15.90
C ARG A 30 -15.53 15.97 -14.45
N LEU A 31 -14.59 15.63 -13.58
CA LEU A 31 -14.77 15.71 -12.14
C LEU A 31 -13.66 16.57 -11.54
N LYS A 32 -14.04 17.54 -10.74
CA LYS A 32 -13.12 18.30 -9.90
C LYS A 32 -13.45 18.03 -8.43
N THR A 33 -12.44 17.63 -7.66
CA THR A 33 -12.56 17.36 -6.24
C THR A 33 -11.63 18.26 -5.44
N MET A 34 -12.09 18.68 -4.24
CA MET A 34 -11.37 19.60 -3.37
C MET A 34 -11.55 19.20 -1.90
N GLY A 35 -10.60 19.61 -1.07
CA GLY A 35 -10.68 19.43 0.38
C GLY A 35 -10.70 17.95 0.79
N THR A 36 -11.75 17.51 1.45
CA THR A 36 -11.90 16.13 1.94
C THR A 36 -12.79 15.25 1.05
N GLU A 37 -13.06 15.68 -0.18
CA GLU A 37 -13.88 14.91 -1.10
C GLU A 37 -13.19 13.62 -1.53
N ALA A 38 -13.93 12.52 -1.50
CA ALA A 38 -13.46 11.18 -1.85
C ALA A 38 -14.49 10.42 -2.70
N PRO A 39 -14.86 10.92 -3.90
CA PRO A 39 -15.82 10.24 -4.76
C PRO A 39 -15.23 8.95 -5.34
N HIS A 40 -16.11 7.99 -5.64
CA HIS A 40 -15.71 6.73 -6.27
C HIS A 40 -16.29 6.64 -7.69
N ILE A 41 -15.41 6.46 -8.67
CA ILE A 41 -15.72 6.42 -10.08
C ILE A 41 -15.16 5.13 -10.69
N ILE A 42 -15.98 4.45 -11.46
CA ILE A 42 -15.59 3.31 -12.30
C ILE A 42 -15.66 3.77 -13.75
N VAL A 43 -14.58 3.61 -14.50
CA VAL A 43 -14.48 4.01 -15.89
C VAL A 43 -14.42 2.78 -16.77
N CYS A 44 -15.42 2.64 -17.63
CA CYS A 44 -15.54 1.58 -18.61
C CYS A 44 -15.10 2.04 -20.01
N PRO A 45 -14.86 1.13 -20.96
CA PRO A 45 -14.56 1.47 -22.34
C PRO A 45 -15.62 2.38 -22.97
N GLY A 46 -15.18 3.40 -23.69
CA GLY A 46 -16.06 4.36 -24.35
C GLY A 46 -16.36 5.64 -23.54
N ALA A 47 -16.05 5.68 -22.25
CA ALA A 47 -16.11 6.91 -21.46
C ALA A 47 -14.74 7.62 -21.46
N MET A 48 -14.74 8.92 -21.72
CA MET A 48 -13.57 9.79 -21.55
C MET A 48 -13.73 10.55 -20.23
N VAL A 49 -13.00 10.12 -19.20
CA VAL A 49 -13.12 10.71 -17.86
C VAL A 49 -11.86 11.48 -17.50
N HIS A 50 -12.03 12.73 -17.11
CA HIS A 50 -10.97 13.57 -16.58
C HIS A 50 -11.28 13.95 -15.13
N VAL A 51 -10.38 13.56 -14.21
CA VAL A 51 -10.46 13.84 -12.77
C VAL A 51 -9.37 14.82 -12.40
N GLU A 52 -9.73 15.95 -11.81
CA GLU A 52 -8.83 16.93 -11.23
C GLU A 52 -8.98 16.90 -9.71
N ALA A 53 -7.97 16.37 -9.00
CA ALA A 53 -7.93 16.28 -7.55
C ALA A 53 -7.04 17.38 -6.97
N ARG A 54 -7.57 18.20 -6.07
CA ARG A 54 -6.88 19.34 -5.45
C ARG A 54 -6.96 19.30 -3.92
N ASP A 55 -6.12 20.11 -3.30
CA ASP A 55 -5.98 20.23 -1.85
C ASP A 55 -5.66 18.86 -1.22
N SER A 56 -6.52 18.35 -0.36
CA SER A 56 -6.33 17.03 0.26
C SER A 56 -7.37 16.00 -0.20
N SER A 57 -7.98 16.21 -1.38
CA SER A 57 -9.02 15.30 -1.89
C SER A 57 -8.46 13.93 -2.24
N GLN A 58 -9.30 12.90 -2.10
CA GLN A 58 -8.93 11.50 -2.25
C GLN A 58 -9.90 10.73 -3.17
N PRO A 59 -10.06 11.14 -4.43
CA PRO A 59 -10.94 10.40 -5.34
C PRO A 59 -10.41 8.99 -5.60
N HIS A 60 -11.33 8.03 -5.68
CA HIS A 60 -11.03 6.66 -6.08
C HIS A 60 -11.50 6.43 -7.52
N VAL A 61 -10.59 6.05 -8.39
CA VAL A 61 -10.83 5.83 -9.82
C VAL A 61 -10.46 4.41 -10.18
N GLU A 62 -11.41 3.61 -10.64
CA GLU A 62 -11.16 2.29 -11.19
C GLU A 62 -11.27 2.35 -12.73
N ALA A 63 -10.23 1.94 -13.42
CA ALA A 63 -10.18 1.85 -14.88
C ALA A 63 -10.27 0.38 -15.30
N TRP A 64 -11.27 0.03 -16.09
CA TRP A 64 -11.55 -1.34 -16.50
C TRP A 64 -11.40 -1.52 -18.01
N ASP A 65 -11.07 -2.73 -18.40
CA ASP A 65 -10.88 -3.13 -19.80
C ASP A 65 -9.99 -2.13 -20.55
N SER A 66 -10.05 -1.72 -21.64
CA SER A 66 -9.17 -0.76 -22.36
C SER A 66 -9.50 0.71 -22.05
N SER A 67 -10.08 1.05 -20.90
CA SER A 67 -10.41 2.44 -20.56
C SER A 67 -9.16 3.29 -20.30
N GLN A 68 -9.24 4.59 -20.55
CA GLN A 68 -8.12 5.53 -20.49
C GLN A 68 -8.49 6.81 -19.71
N PRO A 69 -8.83 6.74 -18.41
CA PRO A 69 -9.10 7.96 -17.66
C PRO A 69 -7.84 8.80 -17.46
N ARG A 70 -8.02 10.12 -17.41
CA ARG A 70 -6.98 11.06 -17.03
C ARG A 70 -7.21 11.53 -15.60
N VAL A 71 -6.18 11.46 -14.75
CA VAL A 71 -6.22 11.93 -13.37
C VAL A 71 -5.10 12.93 -13.16
N GLU A 72 -5.44 14.14 -12.74
CA GLU A 72 -4.47 15.17 -12.36
C GLU A 72 -4.55 15.42 -10.86
N ALA A 73 -3.44 15.23 -10.16
CA ALA A 73 -3.32 15.39 -8.73
C ALA A 73 -2.44 16.60 -8.38
N TRP A 74 -2.97 17.51 -7.57
CA TRP A 74 -2.34 18.76 -7.18
C TRP A 74 -2.41 18.95 -5.67
N GLU A 75 -1.53 19.78 -5.11
CA GLU A 75 -1.68 20.38 -3.77
C GLU A 75 -2.00 19.37 -2.65
N SER A 76 -1.13 18.38 -2.45
CA SER A 76 -1.28 17.34 -1.42
C SER A 76 -2.48 16.40 -1.60
N SER A 77 -3.14 16.40 -2.76
CA SER A 77 -4.21 15.43 -3.06
C SER A 77 -3.65 14.00 -3.14
N GLN A 78 -4.48 13.03 -2.83
CA GLN A 78 -4.10 11.61 -2.75
C GLN A 78 -5.11 10.73 -3.53
N PRO A 79 -5.24 10.88 -4.84
CA PRO A 79 -6.12 10.02 -5.60
C PRO A 79 -5.63 8.56 -5.57
N HIS A 80 -6.58 7.62 -5.48
CA HIS A 80 -6.32 6.20 -5.62
C HIS A 80 -6.82 5.74 -6.98
N VAL A 81 -5.92 5.24 -7.82
CA VAL A 81 -6.22 4.78 -9.19
C VAL A 81 -5.93 3.30 -9.29
N VAL A 82 -6.92 2.50 -9.65
CA VAL A 82 -6.77 1.07 -9.89
C VAL A 82 -7.00 0.77 -11.36
N ALA A 83 -6.03 0.17 -12.01
CA ALA A 83 -6.06 -0.18 -13.43
C ALA A 83 -6.18 -1.70 -13.59
N TRP A 84 -7.21 -2.15 -14.30
CA TRP A 84 -7.53 -3.54 -14.57
C TRP A 84 -7.51 -3.84 -16.08
N GLU A 85 -7.28 -5.09 -16.46
CA GLU A 85 -7.57 -5.65 -17.78
C GLU A 85 -7.17 -4.77 -18.99
N SER A 86 -5.88 -4.52 -19.16
CA SER A 86 -5.33 -3.71 -20.27
C SER A 86 -5.75 -2.23 -20.25
N SER A 87 -6.32 -1.72 -19.17
CA SER A 87 -6.61 -0.28 -19.04
C SER A 87 -5.32 0.54 -18.99
N GLN A 88 -5.41 1.80 -19.42
CA GLN A 88 -4.25 2.71 -19.57
C GLN A 88 -4.56 4.07 -18.95
N PRO A 89 -4.77 4.18 -17.64
CA PRO A 89 -4.98 5.48 -17.02
C PRO A 89 -3.72 6.36 -17.12
N HIS A 90 -3.94 7.66 -17.36
CA HIS A 90 -2.87 8.65 -17.34
C HIS A 90 -2.96 9.48 -16.05
N VAL A 91 -1.95 9.39 -15.19
CA VAL A 91 -1.90 10.07 -13.90
C VAL A 91 -0.78 11.10 -13.89
N VAL A 92 -1.12 12.36 -13.62
CA VAL A 92 -0.13 13.43 -13.46
C VAL A 92 -0.14 13.93 -12.02
N ALA A 93 0.98 13.80 -11.34
CA ALA A 93 1.17 14.22 -9.95
C ALA A 93 2.06 15.46 -9.87
N ARG A 94 1.62 16.50 -9.18
CA ARG A 94 2.33 17.77 -8.97
C ARG A 94 2.17 18.30 -7.55
N ASP A 95 2.98 19.28 -7.18
CA ASP A 95 2.81 20.09 -5.96
C ASP A 95 2.59 19.26 -4.69
N SER A 96 3.51 18.35 -4.38
CA SER A 96 3.45 17.49 -3.19
C SER A 96 2.27 16.50 -3.16
N SER A 97 1.56 16.29 -4.27
CA SER A 97 0.51 15.27 -4.34
C SER A 97 1.07 13.86 -4.21
N GLN A 98 0.26 12.93 -3.72
CA GLN A 98 0.66 11.56 -3.40
C GLN A 98 -0.34 10.55 -4.00
N PRO A 99 -0.48 10.46 -5.32
CA PRO A 99 -1.37 9.47 -5.90
C PRO A 99 -0.88 8.04 -5.64
N HIS A 100 -1.81 7.14 -5.39
CA HIS A 100 -1.55 5.71 -5.33
C HIS A 100 -2.13 5.02 -6.56
N VAL A 101 -1.28 4.40 -7.36
CA VAL A 101 -1.66 3.72 -8.61
C VAL A 101 -1.37 2.23 -8.47
N VAL A 102 -2.39 1.41 -8.65
CA VAL A 102 -2.27 -0.06 -8.62
C VAL A 102 -2.63 -0.61 -9.99
N ALA A 103 -1.71 -1.32 -10.60
CA ALA A 103 -1.83 -1.90 -11.94
C ALA A 103 -1.94 -3.42 -11.87
N TRP A 104 -3.00 -3.98 -12.46
CA TRP A 104 -3.30 -5.41 -12.52
C TRP A 104 -3.46 -5.89 -13.97
N GLU A 105 -3.31 -7.18 -14.20
CA GLU A 105 -3.78 -7.91 -15.39
C GLU A 105 -3.44 -7.24 -16.73
N SER A 106 -2.15 -7.08 -17.02
CA SER A 106 -1.65 -6.46 -18.26
C SER A 106 -2.03 -4.97 -18.45
N SER A 107 -2.53 -4.29 -17.43
CA SER A 107 -2.77 -2.85 -17.49
C SER A 107 -1.47 -2.06 -17.66
N GLN A 108 -1.55 -0.89 -18.27
CA GLN A 108 -0.39 -0.06 -18.62
C GLN A 108 -0.63 1.40 -18.19
N PRO A 109 -0.72 1.71 -16.90
CA PRO A 109 -0.86 3.10 -16.47
C PRO A 109 0.39 3.91 -16.80
N HIS A 110 0.18 5.16 -17.21
CA HIS A 110 1.24 6.14 -17.38
C HIS A 110 1.20 7.15 -16.24
N VAL A 111 2.27 7.24 -15.46
CA VAL A 111 2.36 8.10 -14.27
C VAL A 111 3.47 9.12 -14.48
N VAL A 112 3.12 10.40 -14.44
CA VAL A 112 4.08 11.51 -14.53
C VAL A 112 4.16 12.21 -13.18
N ALA A 113 5.32 12.14 -12.54
CA ALA A 113 5.60 12.79 -11.25
C ALA A 113 6.47 14.03 -11.47
N ARG A 114 6.03 15.17 -10.98
CA ARG A 114 6.75 16.45 -11.07
C ARG A 114 6.77 17.17 -9.75
N ASP A 115 7.60 18.20 -9.69
CA ASP A 115 7.77 19.06 -8.52
C ASP A 115 8.18 18.21 -7.30
N SER A 116 7.52 18.29 -6.18
CA SER A 116 7.81 17.46 -5.00
C SER A 116 6.80 16.34 -4.80
N SER A 117 6.12 15.89 -5.86
CA SER A 117 5.13 14.84 -5.77
C SER A 117 5.74 13.49 -5.40
N GLN A 118 4.95 12.63 -4.75
CA GLN A 118 5.38 11.35 -4.21
C GLN A 118 4.39 10.23 -4.60
N PRO A 119 4.27 9.89 -5.89
CA PRO A 119 3.38 8.81 -6.29
C PRO A 119 3.89 7.45 -5.83
N ARG A 120 2.97 6.59 -5.41
CA ARG A 120 3.20 5.18 -5.19
C ARG A 120 2.61 4.39 -6.36
N VAL A 121 3.40 3.51 -6.97
CA VAL A 121 2.99 2.65 -8.08
C VAL A 121 3.25 1.20 -7.71
N GLU A 122 2.21 0.40 -7.71
CA GLU A 122 2.29 -1.05 -7.52
C GLU A 122 1.87 -1.76 -8.80
N ALA A 123 2.74 -2.62 -9.30
CA ALA A 123 2.54 -3.37 -10.53
C ALA A 123 2.42 -4.87 -10.25
N TRP A 124 1.34 -5.49 -10.73
CA TRP A 124 0.99 -6.89 -10.48
C TRP A 124 0.64 -7.61 -11.80
N GLU A 125 0.74 -8.93 -11.82
CA GLU A 125 0.16 -9.82 -12.84
C GLU A 125 0.38 -9.37 -14.30
N SER A 126 1.63 -9.28 -14.72
CA SER A 126 2.03 -8.88 -16.08
C SER A 126 1.69 -7.43 -16.46
N SER A 127 1.30 -6.59 -15.51
CA SER A 127 1.12 -5.16 -15.77
C SER A 127 2.45 -4.46 -16.14
N GLN A 128 2.37 -3.40 -16.92
CA GLN A 128 3.55 -2.68 -17.44
C GLN A 128 3.37 -1.16 -17.27
N PRO A 129 3.37 -0.63 -16.04
CA PRO A 129 3.28 0.81 -15.84
C PRO A 129 4.53 1.52 -16.37
N HIS A 130 4.31 2.69 -16.96
CA HIS A 130 5.36 3.64 -17.32
C HIS A 130 5.36 4.79 -16.33
N VAL A 131 6.51 5.07 -15.71
CA VAL A 131 6.64 6.13 -14.70
C VAL A 131 7.71 7.11 -15.14
N GLU A 132 7.34 8.38 -15.26
CA GLU A 132 8.27 9.49 -15.48
C GLU A 132 8.43 10.29 -14.19
N ALA A 133 9.67 10.49 -13.75
CA ALA A 133 10.01 11.22 -12.54
C ALA A 133 10.90 12.43 -12.88
N TRP A 134 10.41 13.63 -12.64
CA TRP A 134 11.05 14.88 -12.98
C TRP A 134 11.24 15.77 -11.74
N ASP A 135 12.15 16.73 -11.85
CA ASP A 135 12.41 17.76 -10.85
C ASP A 135 12.87 17.17 -9.50
N SER A 136 12.10 17.36 -8.43
CA SER A 136 12.38 16.83 -7.08
C SER A 136 11.37 15.77 -6.67
N SER A 137 10.73 15.12 -7.62
CA SER A 137 9.72 14.08 -7.34
C SER A 137 10.34 12.86 -6.66
N GLN A 138 9.54 12.14 -5.89
CA GLN A 138 9.99 10.99 -5.11
C GLN A 138 9.05 9.78 -5.31
N PRO A 139 8.99 9.20 -6.50
CA PRO A 139 8.15 8.04 -6.73
C PRO A 139 8.66 6.78 -6.02
N HIS A 140 7.71 5.98 -5.56
CA HIS A 140 7.95 4.64 -5.03
C HIS A 140 7.31 3.63 -5.98
N VAL A 141 8.12 2.75 -6.56
CA VAL A 141 7.67 1.76 -7.55
C VAL A 141 7.97 0.36 -7.06
N GLU A 142 6.93 -0.45 -6.92
CA GLU A 142 7.03 -1.86 -6.56
C GLU A 142 6.49 -2.73 -7.70
N ALA A 143 7.25 -3.76 -8.06
CA ALA A 143 6.89 -4.72 -9.10
C ALA A 143 6.82 -6.13 -8.52
N TRP A 144 5.73 -6.83 -8.82
CA TRP A 144 5.42 -8.15 -8.33
C TRP A 144 5.04 -9.11 -9.47
N ASP A 145 5.18 -10.39 -9.21
CA ASP A 145 4.87 -11.45 -10.16
C ASP A 145 5.60 -11.26 -11.49
N SER A 146 4.90 -11.25 -12.62
CA SER A 146 5.48 -11.05 -13.96
C SER A 146 5.37 -9.61 -14.45
N SER A 147 5.10 -8.63 -13.57
CA SER A 147 5.00 -7.23 -13.96
C SER A 147 6.35 -6.66 -14.39
N GLN A 148 6.33 -5.70 -15.30
CA GLN A 148 7.55 -5.09 -15.87
C GLN A 148 7.39 -3.56 -15.96
N PRO A 149 7.40 -2.83 -14.84
CA PRO A 149 7.37 -1.38 -14.90
C PRO A 149 8.65 -0.80 -15.50
N HIS A 150 8.47 0.26 -16.28
CA HIS A 150 9.54 1.06 -16.85
C HIS A 150 9.54 2.44 -16.19
N VAL A 151 10.70 2.88 -15.71
CA VAL A 151 10.86 4.17 -15.03
C VAL A 151 11.91 5.01 -15.73
N GLU A 152 11.54 6.23 -16.12
CA GLU A 152 12.46 7.26 -16.58
C GLU A 152 12.55 8.37 -15.54
N ALA A 153 13.77 8.74 -15.13
CA ALA A 153 13.96 9.71 -14.07
C ALA A 153 15.04 10.74 -14.42
N ASP A 154 14.75 12.00 -14.14
CA ASP A 154 15.66 13.12 -14.36
C ASP A 154 15.60 14.14 -13.21
N GLY A 155 16.49 15.11 -13.23
CA GLY A 155 16.61 16.15 -12.21
C GLY A 155 17.13 15.62 -10.87
N LEU A 156 16.57 16.13 -9.77
CA LEU A 156 16.94 15.76 -8.41
C LEU A 156 15.99 14.71 -7.81
N SER A 157 15.42 13.86 -8.66
CA SER A 157 14.47 12.84 -8.24
C SER A 157 15.09 11.83 -7.28
N LEU A 158 14.31 11.37 -6.31
CA LEU A 158 14.67 10.29 -5.40
C LEU A 158 13.70 9.11 -5.61
N LEU A 159 14.16 8.05 -6.21
CA LEU A 159 13.35 6.87 -6.49
C LEU A 159 13.54 5.79 -5.42
N HIS A 160 12.44 5.13 -5.07
CA HIS A 160 12.46 3.87 -4.35
C HIS A 160 11.91 2.79 -5.28
N VAL A 161 12.71 1.77 -5.57
CA VAL A 161 12.31 0.70 -6.49
C VAL A 161 12.51 -0.67 -5.86
N ARG A 162 11.56 -1.57 -6.10
CA ARG A 162 11.58 -2.94 -5.64
C ARG A 162 11.04 -3.89 -6.72
N GLY A 163 11.66 -5.06 -6.85
CA GLY A 163 11.26 -6.09 -7.80
C GLY A 163 11.84 -5.88 -9.21
N PRO A 164 11.28 -6.52 -10.25
CA PRO A 164 11.79 -6.48 -11.62
C PRO A 164 11.45 -5.17 -12.35
N VAL A 165 11.99 -4.06 -11.89
CA VAL A 165 11.78 -2.72 -12.45
C VAL A 165 12.94 -2.37 -13.40
N GLU A 166 12.63 -1.86 -14.59
CA GLU A 166 13.64 -1.26 -15.48
C GLU A 166 13.69 0.25 -15.25
N VAL A 167 14.87 0.77 -14.91
CA VAL A 167 15.06 2.21 -14.62
C VAL A 167 16.12 2.81 -15.52
N ARG A 168 15.81 3.93 -16.16
CA ARG A 168 16.75 4.83 -16.82
C ARG A 168 16.77 6.17 -16.08
N ALA A 169 17.93 6.55 -15.59
CA ALA A 169 18.07 7.74 -14.76
C ALA A 169 19.23 8.61 -15.20
N SER A 170 19.08 9.93 -15.10
CA SER A 170 20.20 10.86 -15.26
C SER A 170 21.12 10.82 -14.05
N ASP A 171 22.35 11.32 -14.20
CA ASP A 171 23.43 11.19 -13.20
C ASP A 171 23.13 11.78 -11.82
N GLN A 172 22.16 12.68 -11.72
CA GLN A 172 21.80 13.33 -10.45
C GLN A 172 20.69 12.61 -9.67
N VAL A 173 20.02 11.67 -10.31
CA VAL A 173 18.93 10.89 -9.69
C VAL A 173 19.50 9.93 -8.66
N VAL A 174 18.90 9.89 -7.48
CA VAL A 174 19.24 8.93 -6.43
C VAL A 174 18.21 7.80 -6.43
N LEU A 175 18.71 6.55 -6.48
CA LEU A 175 17.86 5.36 -6.49
C LEU A 175 18.14 4.53 -5.25
N ASN A 176 17.12 4.33 -4.43
CA ASN A 176 17.11 3.31 -3.39
C ASN A 176 16.54 2.02 -3.99
N VAL A 177 17.40 1.04 -4.24
CA VAL A 177 17.02 -0.23 -4.87
C VAL A 177 16.93 -1.32 -3.82
N GLU A 178 15.75 -1.90 -3.64
CA GLU A 178 15.52 -3.03 -2.75
C GLU A 178 15.47 -4.33 -3.57
N GLY A 179 16.30 -5.28 -3.17
CA GLY A 179 16.46 -6.56 -3.89
C GLY A 179 17.41 -6.50 -5.08
N SER A 180 17.52 -7.62 -5.80
CA SER A 180 18.48 -7.80 -6.89
C SER A 180 17.87 -7.84 -8.29
N GLN A 181 16.56 -7.67 -8.41
CA GLN A 181 15.82 -7.87 -9.67
C GLN A 181 15.73 -6.62 -10.54
N ALA A 182 15.92 -5.43 -9.97
CA ALA A 182 15.86 -4.18 -10.72
C ALA A 182 17.04 -4.06 -11.70
N ARG A 183 16.75 -3.55 -12.90
CA ARG A 183 17.76 -3.20 -13.92
C ARG A 183 17.89 -1.69 -14.00
N VAL A 184 19.01 -1.16 -13.56
CA VAL A 184 19.23 0.29 -13.49
C VAL A 184 20.33 0.71 -14.44
N VAL A 185 20.07 1.75 -15.26
CA VAL A 185 21.02 2.43 -16.10
C VAL A 185 21.09 3.90 -15.70
N GLY A 186 22.27 4.36 -15.29
CA GLY A 186 22.50 5.72 -14.79
C GLY A 186 22.11 5.92 -13.31
N GLY A 187 22.20 7.18 -12.86
CA GLY A 187 21.87 7.57 -11.51
C GLY A 187 22.86 7.11 -10.42
N ILE A 188 22.60 7.53 -9.20
CA ILE A 188 23.34 7.14 -8.00
C ILE A 188 22.57 6.03 -7.29
N VAL A 189 22.99 4.78 -7.51
CA VAL A 189 22.31 3.61 -6.94
C VAL A 189 22.76 3.39 -5.50
N ARG A 190 21.78 3.33 -4.59
CA ARG A 190 21.95 2.90 -3.21
C ARG A 190 21.22 1.57 -3.02
N ALA A 191 21.97 0.48 -2.90
CA ALA A 191 21.36 -0.80 -2.57
C ALA A 191 20.81 -0.75 -1.13
N VAL A 192 19.55 -1.08 -0.98
CA VAL A 192 18.93 -1.31 0.33
C VAL A 192 19.24 -2.77 0.69
N PRO A 193 20.00 -3.05 1.77
CA PRO A 193 20.35 -4.40 2.13
C PRO A 193 19.10 -5.25 2.35
N ALA A 194 19.08 -6.45 1.79
CA ALA A 194 18.04 -7.41 2.09
C ALA A 194 18.01 -7.69 3.60
N VAL A 195 16.83 -7.60 4.18
CA VAL A 195 16.62 -7.84 5.61
C VAL A 195 16.54 -9.35 5.86
N LEU A 196 17.71 -9.99 5.97
CA LEU A 196 17.81 -11.46 6.04
C LEU A 196 17.70 -12.05 7.44
N SER A 197 17.81 -11.24 8.51
CA SER A 197 17.66 -11.71 9.90
C SER A 197 16.56 -10.96 10.64
N ALA A 198 16.01 -11.59 11.67
CA ALA A 198 14.99 -10.96 12.53
C ALA A 198 15.54 -9.71 13.24
N GLU A 199 16.81 -9.70 13.62
CA GLU A 199 17.48 -8.55 14.21
C GLU A 199 17.57 -7.38 13.22
N ALA A 200 17.99 -7.66 11.99
CA ALA A 200 18.08 -6.65 10.93
C ALA A 200 16.70 -6.08 10.58
N TRP A 201 15.67 -6.93 10.56
CA TRP A 201 14.28 -6.52 10.33
C TRP A 201 13.77 -5.61 11.47
N CYS A 202 14.00 -5.98 12.72
CA CYS A 202 13.64 -5.14 13.87
C CYS A 202 14.34 -3.79 13.82
N LYS A 203 15.65 -3.79 13.51
CA LYS A 203 16.43 -2.55 13.36
C LYS A 203 15.91 -1.67 12.23
N HIS A 204 15.56 -2.26 11.08
CA HIS A 204 15.04 -1.56 9.91
C HIS A 204 13.73 -0.82 10.24
N TYR A 205 12.84 -1.45 11.01
CA TYR A 205 11.57 -0.86 11.42
C TYR A 205 11.62 -0.11 12.77
N GLY A 206 12.81 0.11 13.34
CA GLY A 206 12.99 0.86 14.58
C GLY A 206 12.41 0.17 15.82
N LEU A 207 12.30 -1.15 15.81
CA LEU A 207 11.79 -1.93 16.94
C LEU A 207 12.90 -2.22 17.96
N GLU A 208 12.59 -1.98 19.24
CA GLU A 208 13.48 -2.32 20.34
C GLU A 208 13.37 -3.82 20.66
N VAL A 209 14.54 -4.47 20.81
CA VAL A 209 14.65 -5.85 21.27
C VAL A 209 15.24 -5.86 22.67
N SER A 210 14.50 -6.34 23.65
CA SER A 210 14.92 -6.41 25.04
C SER A 210 14.90 -7.84 25.55
N GLY A 211 16.03 -8.34 26.04
CA GLY A 211 16.14 -9.73 26.53
C GLY A 211 15.81 -10.79 25.47
N GLY A 212 16.02 -10.48 24.18
CA GLY A 212 15.66 -11.39 23.08
C GLY A 212 14.19 -11.37 22.70
N VAL A 213 13.39 -10.50 23.29
CA VAL A 213 11.96 -10.33 22.99
C VAL A 213 11.71 -9.03 22.23
N VAL A 214 10.85 -9.08 21.21
CA VAL A 214 10.34 -7.95 20.46
C VAL A 214 8.83 -7.85 20.61
N ILE A 215 8.31 -6.62 20.65
CA ILE A 215 6.86 -6.37 20.64
C ILE A 215 6.42 -6.17 19.20
N LEU A 216 5.62 -7.10 18.69
CA LEU A 216 5.03 -7.05 17.35
C LEU A 216 3.55 -6.73 17.43
N LEU A 217 2.98 -6.16 16.34
CA LEU A 217 1.59 -5.71 16.34
C LEU A 217 0.71 -6.63 15.50
N LYS A 218 -0.52 -6.85 16.00
CA LYS A 218 -1.55 -7.67 15.36
C LYS A 218 -2.85 -6.90 15.26
N ALA A 219 -3.49 -6.95 14.08
CA ALA A 219 -4.81 -6.42 13.83
C ALA A 219 -5.82 -7.58 13.77
N VAL A 220 -6.91 -7.47 14.53
CA VAL A 220 -7.93 -8.53 14.72
C VAL A 220 -9.34 -7.94 14.67
N ASP A 221 -10.34 -8.80 14.53
CA ASP A 221 -11.75 -8.41 14.63
C ASP A 221 -12.16 -8.04 16.07
N TYR A 222 -13.43 -7.71 16.24
CA TYR A 222 -13.99 -7.34 17.56
C TYR A 222 -13.90 -8.47 18.59
N SER A 223 -13.90 -9.74 18.14
CA SER A 223 -13.78 -10.94 18.99
C SER A 223 -12.34 -11.37 19.26
N PHE A 224 -11.36 -10.54 18.91
CA PHE A 224 -9.93 -10.84 18.98
C PHE A 224 -9.46 -11.98 18.05
N THR A 225 -10.17 -12.22 16.97
CA THR A 225 -9.85 -13.29 16.02
C THR A 225 -9.16 -12.70 14.79
N SER A 226 -8.10 -13.33 14.32
CA SER A 226 -7.43 -12.97 13.07
C SER A 226 -8.21 -13.53 11.86
N PRO A 227 -7.98 -13.01 10.61
CA PRO A 227 -8.61 -13.55 9.41
C PRO A 227 -8.44 -15.06 9.22
N ASN A 228 -7.34 -15.62 9.73
CA ASN A 228 -7.06 -17.06 9.69
C ASN A 228 -7.63 -17.84 10.88
N GLY A 229 -8.54 -17.25 11.65
CA GLY A 229 -9.26 -17.92 12.75
C GLY A 229 -8.43 -18.14 14.03
N VAL A 230 -7.26 -17.52 14.17
CA VAL A 230 -6.48 -17.58 15.42
C VAL A 230 -6.99 -16.52 16.40
N LEU A 231 -7.25 -16.95 17.64
CA LEU A 231 -7.74 -16.13 18.73
C LEU A 231 -6.58 -15.52 19.54
N TYR A 232 -6.61 -14.20 19.73
CA TYR A 232 -5.60 -13.41 20.44
C TYR A 232 -6.21 -12.70 21.66
N LEU A 233 -6.79 -13.44 22.59
CA LEU A 233 -7.39 -12.81 23.78
C LEU A 233 -6.33 -12.09 24.62
N PRO A 234 -6.57 -10.84 25.05
CA PRO A 234 -5.69 -10.18 26.03
C PRO A 234 -5.45 -11.07 27.25
N GLY A 235 -4.18 -11.19 27.62
CA GLY A 235 -3.74 -12.11 28.68
C GLY A 235 -3.39 -13.53 28.22
N SER A 236 -3.66 -13.90 26.97
CA SER A 236 -3.26 -15.21 26.40
C SER A 236 -1.88 -15.15 25.72
N THR A 237 -1.35 -16.31 25.41
CA THR A 237 -0.08 -16.52 24.67
C THR A 237 -0.35 -17.35 23.43
N PRO A 238 -0.88 -16.78 22.33
CA PRO A 238 -1.18 -17.52 21.11
C PRO A 238 0.04 -18.19 20.50
N GLU A 239 -0.14 -19.42 20.02
CA GLU A 239 0.89 -20.19 19.33
C GLU A 239 0.33 -20.78 18.02
N ALA A 240 1.16 -20.83 16.98
CA ALA A 240 0.79 -21.41 15.69
C ALA A 240 0.79 -22.93 15.76
N LYS A 241 -0.32 -23.55 15.38
CA LYS A 241 -0.44 -25.02 15.30
C LYS A 241 0.28 -25.59 14.08
N ASP A 242 0.50 -24.76 13.09
CA ASP A 242 1.05 -25.09 11.78
C ASP A 242 2.46 -24.53 11.55
N TRP A 243 3.18 -24.21 12.65
CA TRP A 243 4.53 -23.66 12.56
C TRP A 243 5.48 -24.60 11.81
N ASP A 244 6.02 -24.14 10.69
CA ASP A 244 6.93 -24.86 9.82
C ASP A 244 8.41 -24.44 9.97
N GLY A 245 8.67 -23.34 10.69
CA GLY A 245 10.02 -22.76 10.86
C GLY A 245 10.60 -22.16 9.58
N GLY A 246 9.88 -22.24 8.47
CA GLY A 246 10.29 -21.75 7.16
C GLY A 246 10.03 -20.27 6.93
N ARG A 247 10.55 -19.75 5.81
CA ARG A 247 10.38 -18.35 5.38
C ARG A 247 9.29 -18.15 4.33
N LYS A 248 8.58 -19.20 3.94
CA LYS A 248 7.53 -19.09 2.94
C LYS A 248 6.48 -18.08 3.38
N GLU A 249 6.18 -17.10 2.55
CA GLU A 249 5.37 -15.93 2.90
C GLU A 249 3.99 -16.27 3.49
N CYS A 250 3.30 -17.22 2.88
CA CYS A 250 1.99 -17.71 3.33
C CYS A 250 2.09 -19.10 3.96
N GLY A 251 3.24 -19.46 4.55
CA GLY A 251 3.45 -20.72 5.28
C GLY A 251 2.94 -20.68 6.71
N GLY A 252 3.05 -21.80 7.41
CA GLY A 252 2.64 -21.93 8.81
C GLY A 252 3.32 -20.93 9.74
N GLY A 253 2.55 -20.46 10.73
CA GLY A 253 3.00 -19.49 11.72
C GLY A 253 2.03 -18.35 11.97
N LEU A 254 2.29 -17.58 13.02
CA LEU A 254 1.57 -16.33 13.28
C LEU A 254 2.25 -15.19 12.54
N HIS A 255 1.44 -14.31 11.92
CA HIS A 255 1.94 -13.18 11.16
C HIS A 255 1.67 -11.87 11.87
N PHE A 256 2.67 -10.99 11.89
CA PHE A 256 2.65 -9.72 12.61
C PHE A 256 3.23 -8.60 11.76
N GLY A 257 2.93 -7.35 12.15
CA GLY A 257 3.53 -6.15 11.59
C GLY A 257 4.40 -5.41 12.60
N PRO A 258 5.28 -4.50 12.15
CA PRO A 258 6.11 -3.68 13.02
C PRO A 258 5.34 -2.51 13.68
N SER A 259 4.18 -2.18 13.15
CA SER A 259 3.33 -1.09 13.63
C SER A 259 1.86 -1.44 13.48
N VAL A 260 0.98 -0.68 14.14
CA VAL A 260 -0.48 -0.82 13.98
C VAL A 260 -0.89 -0.56 12.54
N SER A 261 -0.29 0.44 11.89
CA SER A 261 -0.56 0.76 10.48
C SER A 261 -0.23 -0.41 9.56
N ALA A 262 0.97 -1.02 9.72
CA ALA A 262 1.35 -2.19 8.94
C ALA A 262 0.44 -3.40 9.21
N ALA A 263 0.11 -3.67 10.48
CA ALA A 263 -0.79 -4.76 10.85
C ALA A 263 -2.20 -4.57 10.27
N ARG A 264 -2.68 -3.33 10.21
CA ARG A 264 -3.96 -2.95 9.59
C ARG A 264 -3.94 -3.15 8.07
N GLY A 265 -2.80 -2.90 7.41
CA GLY A 265 -2.64 -3.18 5.97
C GLY A 265 -2.91 -4.64 5.61
N PHE A 266 -2.67 -5.59 6.54
CA PHE A 266 -2.97 -7.02 6.35
C PHE A 266 -4.40 -7.42 6.77
N ASN A 267 -5.10 -6.56 7.49
CA ASN A 267 -6.48 -6.75 7.93
C ASN A 267 -7.19 -5.40 7.98
N PRO A 268 -7.65 -4.86 6.84
CA PRO A 268 -8.27 -3.54 6.75
C PRO A 268 -9.56 -3.41 7.59
N ASP A 269 -10.27 -4.52 7.78
CA ASP A 269 -11.53 -4.59 8.54
C ASP A 269 -11.30 -4.76 10.05
N ALA A 270 -10.05 -4.73 10.52
CA ALA A 270 -9.72 -4.88 11.91
C ALA A 270 -10.31 -3.77 12.77
N GLN A 271 -10.79 -4.16 13.94
CA GLN A 271 -11.44 -3.27 14.92
C GLN A 271 -10.64 -3.15 16.20
N ARG A 272 -9.67 -4.06 16.43
CA ARG A 272 -8.82 -4.08 17.61
C ARG A 272 -7.36 -4.35 17.24
N TYR A 273 -6.48 -3.85 18.07
CA TYR A 273 -5.04 -3.99 17.87
C TYR A 273 -4.38 -4.54 19.14
N LEU A 274 -3.41 -5.42 18.94
CA LEU A 274 -2.74 -6.12 20.03
C LEU A 274 -1.22 -5.98 19.91
N ALA A 275 -0.57 -5.75 21.02
CA ALA A 275 0.86 -5.92 21.19
C ALA A 275 1.15 -7.37 21.59
N CYS A 276 2.02 -7.98 20.83
CA CYS A 276 2.36 -9.39 20.91
C CYS A 276 3.86 -9.53 21.23
N PRO A 277 4.24 -9.86 22.47
CA PRO A 277 5.63 -10.16 22.80
C PRO A 277 6.05 -11.47 22.13
N VAL A 278 7.12 -11.44 21.33
CA VAL A 278 7.59 -12.59 20.57
C VAL A 278 9.08 -12.80 20.80
N GLN A 279 9.50 -14.06 20.96
CA GLN A 279 10.91 -14.38 21.03
C GLN A 279 11.57 -14.19 19.66
N LEU A 280 12.63 -13.41 19.59
CA LEU A 280 13.27 -13.04 18.32
C LEU A 280 13.82 -14.25 17.56
N SER A 281 14.32 -15.27 18.27
CA SER A 281 14.79 -16.53 17.68
C SER A 281 13.70 -17.32 16.96
N ASP A 282 12.45 -17.12 17.35
CA ASP A 282 11.27 -17.74 16.74
C ASP A 282 10.69 -16.93 15.58
N CYS A 283 11.26 -15.76 15.30
CA CYS A 283 10.85 -14.90 14.18
C CYS A 283 11.52 -15.35 12.87
N ARG A 284 10.76 -15.24 11.79
CA ARG A 284 11.24 -15.42 10.40
C ARG A 284 10.84 -14.19 9.62
N PRO A 285 11.80 -13.31 9.29
CA PRO A 285 11.54 -12.17 8.43
C PRO A 285 11.18 -12.66 7.02
N PRO A 286 10.49 -11.84 6.23
CA PRO A 286 10.21 -12.15 4.84
C PRO A 286 11.49 -12.35 4.04
N GLY A 287 11.39 -13.05 2.92
CA GLY A 287 12.44 -13.16 1.92
C GLY A 287 12.66 -11.85 1.16
N GLU A 288 13.74 -11.79 0.40
CA GLU A 288 14.11 -10.60 -0.40
C GLU A 288 13.01 -10.18 -1.40
N ASN A 289 12.26 -11.16 -1.92
CA ASN A 289 11.23 -10.96 -2.95
C ASN A 289 9.81 -11.22 -2.43
N ASP A 290 9.62 -11.27 -1.10
CA ASP A 290 8.29 -11.48 -0.54
C ASP A 290 7.42 -10.23 -0.71
N ARG A 291 6.16 -10.47 -1.01
CA ARG A 291 5.12 -9.45 -1.28
C ARG A 291 4.96 -8.42 -0.16
N TYR A 292 5.13 -8.86 1.08
CA TYR A 292 4.89 -8.03 2.25
C TYR A 292 6.13 -7.92 3.13
N PRO A 293 7.11 -7.03 2.82
CA PRO A 293 8.35 -6.88 3.58
C PRO A 293 8.11 -6.48 5.04
N GLN A 294 6.96 -5.87 5.33
CA GLN A 294 6.57 -5.48 6.67
C GLN A 294 5.95 -6.62 7.48
N LYS A 295 5.74 -7.80 6.87
CA LYS A 295 5.11 -8.95 7.52
C LYS A 295 6.16 -9.92 8.02
N ILE A 296 6.30 -10.04 9.35
CA ILE A 296 7.16 -11.04 9.96
C ILE A 296 6.34 -12.22 10.46
N LYS A 297 6.88 -13.41 10.31
CA LYS A 297 6.28 -14.67 10.78
C LYS A 297 6.94 -15.12 12.06
N ALA A 298 6.15 -15.66 13.01
CA ALA A 298 6.68 -16.22 14.24
C ALA A 298 5.91 -17.45 14.69
N ARG A 299 6.57 -18.25 15.53
CA ARG A 299 5.99 -19.46 16.16
C ARG A 299 4.83 -19.13 17.09
N GLY A 300 4.97 -18.12 17.91
CA GLY A 300 3.97 -17.75 18.91
C GLY A 300 4.39 -16.55 19.75
N CYS A 301 3.53 -16.20 20.71
CA CYS A 301 3.81 -15.19 21.71
C CYS A 301 4.49 -15.83 22.93
N CYS A 302 5.58 -15.24 23.39
CA CYS A 302 6.34 -15.73 24.56
C CYS A 302 5.87 -15.14 25.90
N ALA A 303 4.96 -14.15 25.85
CA ALA A 303 4.32 -13.54 27.01
C ALA A 303 2.89 -13.12 26.65
N PRO A 304 2.03 -12.81 27.65
CA PRO A 304 0.65 -12.42 27.40
C PRO A 304 0.50 -11.24 26.47
N VAL A 305 -0.37 -11.38 25.46
CA VAL A 305 -0.73 -10.28 24.56
C VAL A 305 -1.60 -9.27 25.28
N TYR A 306 -1.53 -8.00 24.88
CA TYR A 306 -2.34 -6.93 25.45
C TYR A 306 -2.86 -5.97 24.39
N GLU A 307 -4.01 -5.36 24.68
CA GLU A 307 -4.66 -4.43 23.73
C GLU A 307 -3.93 -3.09 23.69
N VAL A 308 -3.82 -2.54 22.48
CA VAL A 308 -3.23 -1.21 22.22
C VAL A 308 -4.19 -0.36 21.39
N ASP A 309 -4.03 0.97 21.49
CA ASP A 309 -4.74 1.92 20.63
C ASP A 309 -4.14 1.97 19.21
N ILE A 310 -4.73 2.81 18.35
CA ILE A 310 -4.27 3.00 16.96
C ILE A 310 -2.84 3.55 16.85
N PHE A 311 -2.29 4.06 17.94
CA PHE A 311 -0.91 4.56 18.02
C PHE A 311 0.05 3.52 18.64
N GLY A 312 -0.43 2.34 19.01
CA GLY A 312 0.35 1.28 19.63
C GLY A 312 0.55 1.45 21.14
N ARG A 313 -0.18 2.36 21.80
CA ARG A 313 -0.08 2.58 23.24
C ARG A 313 -1.01 1.63 24.00
N PRO A 314 -0.57 1.05 25.13
CA PRO A 314 -1.41 0.13 25.91
C PRO A 314 -2.76 0.76 26.31
N VAL A 315 -3.83 0.03 26.10
CA VAL A 315 -5.17 0.38 26.59
C VAL A 315 -5.29 -0.20 28.00
N ALA A 316 -5.59 0.65 28.98
CA ALA A 316 -5.81 0.19 30.35
C ALA A 316 -6.94 -0.85 30.39
N ALA A 317 -6.69 -2.01 31.00
CA ALA A 317 -7.74 -2.99 31.22
C ALA A 317 -8.86 -2.32 32.01
N LYS A 318 -10.09 -2.34 31.49
CA LYS A 318 -11.26 -1.94 32.29
C LYS A 318 -11.33 -2.94 33.43
N THR A 319 -11.01 -2.51 34.63
CA THR A 319 -11.35 -3.25 35.85
C THR A 319 -12.86 -3.32 35.93
N GLU A 320 -13.44 -4.45 35.50
CA GLU A 320 -14.80 -4.81 35.92
C GLU A 320 -14.76 -5.07 37.41
N GLY A 321 -15.34 -4.18 38.18
CA GLY A 321 -15.50 -4.42 39.58
C GLY A 321 -15.55 -3.15 40.44
N GLN A 322 -16.73 -2.59 40.57
CA GLN A 322 -17.36 -2.33 41.87
C GLN A 322 -18.72 -1.69 41.62
N SER A 323 -19.75 -2.53 41.45
CA SER A 323 -21.11 -2.16 41.81
C SER A 323 -21.21 -2.22 43.34
N THR A 324 -21.35 -1.08 43.96
CA THR A 324 -21.94 -0.95 45.27
C THR A 324 -23.40 -0.53 45.10
#